data_3b3480f722a1bd4743b7696014af169a
#
_entry.id   3b3480f722a1bd4743b7696014af169a
#
_cell.length_a   1.000
_cell.length_b   1.000
_cell.length_c   1.000
_cell.angle_alpha   90.00
_cell.angle_beta   90.00
_cell.angle_gamma   90.00
#
_symmetry.space_group_name_H-M   'P 1'
#
loop_
_entity.id
_entity.type
_entity.pdbx_description
1 polymer ?
#
loop_
_entity_poly.entity_id
_entity_poly.type
_entity_poly.pdbx_seq_one_letter_code
_entity_poly.pdbx_strand_id
1 'polypeptide(L)'
;MRSLPSLRGPRAPPLPLLLLCLLAPVRRSAEDGRTPAASFTSLPVREEMMAKYSNLSLESHNISLTEHSNMPVEKNITLERPSNIELTCQFMTSGDLNSVNVTWKKGDEVLENNYLINATGSVLYTQYMFTIVNSEQMGSYSCFFEEKKEQRGTFNFKVPELHEKKKPLITYVGDSVVLMCKCQDCFPLNWTWYRSNGSVQVPVGVPMNNKYVINGKNANETRLKIMQLSEEDQGSYWCHAIFQLGESEEHVELVVLSYWVPLKAFLGIAVEVVLLVAIILLFEMYTQKKKKHSDDGKEFEQIEQLKSDDSNGIENNAPRHRKNESVGQ
;
A
#
# COMPACT_ATOMS: atom_id res chain seq x y z
N MET A 1 28.43 -57.96 24.00
CA MET A 1 29.01 -57.99 25.36
C MET A 1 28.99 -56.63 25.96
N ARG A 2 28.40 -56.52 27.17
CA ARG A 2 28.33 -55.36 28.09
C ARG A 2 27.34 -54.26 27.68
N SER A 3 26.09 -54.24 28.15
CA SER A 3 25.50 -54.13 29.52
C SER A 3 25.33 -52.67 29.91
N LEU A 4 24.02 -52.31 30.01
CA LEU A 4 23.41 -51.14 30.66
C LEU A 4 23.89 -50.93 32.12
N PRO A 5 23.68 -49.73 32.67
CA PRO A 5 22.76 -49.68 33.77
C PRO A 5 21.69 -48.57 33.75
N SER A 6 20.57 -48.99 34.23
CA SER A 6 19.39 -48.34 34.81
C SER A 6 19.75 -47.38 35.97
N LEU A 7 19.10 -46.22 36.04
CA LEU A 7 18.88 -45.49 37.28
C LEU A 7 17.50 -44.82 37.31
N ARG A 8 16.78 -45.26 38.24
CA ARG A 8 15.57 -44.92 38.98
C ARG A 8 15.31 -43.41 39.18
N GLY A 9 14.06 -43.05 39.03
CA GLY A 9 13.53 -41.78 39.49
C GLY A 9 13.24 -41.76 41.02
N PRO A 10 12.97 -40.61 41.58
CA PRO A 10 12.32 -40.53 42.88
C PRO A 10 10.87 -40.02 42.81
N ARG A 11 10.15 -40.60 43.77
CA ARG A 11 8.76 -40.54 44.15
C ARG A 11 8.26 -39.15 44.48
N ALA A 12 6.98 -38.92 44.18
CA ALA A 12 6.12 -37.88 44.73
C ALA A 12 5.79 -38.11 46.22
N PRO A 13 5.56 -37.07 47.02
CA PRO A 13 4.86 -37.15 48.28
C PRO A 13 3.40 -36.67 48.17
N PRO A 14 2.55 -37.01 49.17
CA PRO A 14 1.09 -37.05 49.05
C PRO A 14 0.41 -35.74 49.44
N LEU A 15 -0.83 -35.59 48.93
CA LEU A 15 -1.81 -34.58 49.32
C LEU A 15 -2.13 -34.62 50.83
N PRO A 16 -2.57 -33.49 51.39
CA PRO A 16 -3.62 -33.51 52.35
C PRO A 16 -4.94 -32.92 51.85
N LEU A 17 -5.94 -33.67 52.11
CA LEU A 17 -7.37 -33.39 52.04
C LEU A 17 -7.75 -32.31 53.05
N LEU A 18 -8.85 -31.58 52.75
CA LEU A 18 -9.73 -30.79 53.62
C LEU A 18 -9.65 -29.27 53.46
N LEU A 19 -10.60 -28.65 52.81
CA LEU A 19 -11.74 -27.99 53.50
C LEU A 19 -12.83 -27.58 52.49
N LEU A 20 -14.02 -28.15 52.66
CA LEU A 20 -15.26 -27.64 52.10
C LEU A 20 -15.52 -26.23 52.61
N CYS A 21 -15.65 -25.25 51.73
CA CYS A 21 -16.42 -24.05 51.99
C CYS A 21 -17.42 -23.85 50.86
N LEU A 22 -18.66 -24.11 51.21
CA LEU A 22 -19.86 -23.75 50.46
C LEU A 22 -19.91 -22.24 50.24
N LEU A 23 -19.60 -21.79 49.03
CA LEU A 23 -20.01 -20.48 48.53
C LEU A 23 -20.73 -20.70 47.21
N ALA A 24 -22.06 -20.67 47.28
CA ALA A 24 -22.92 -20.63 46.13
C ALA A 24 -22.58 -19.37 45.29
N PRO A 25 -22.32 -19.49 44.01
CA PRO A 25 -22.25 -18.29 43.16
C PRO A 25 -23.68 -17.77 42.98
N VAL A 26 -23.89 -16.56 43.46
CA VAL A 26 -25.04 -15.73 43.06
C VAL A 26 -25.00 -15.59 41.54
N ARG A 27 -25.89 -16.29 40.86
CA ARG A 27 -26.21 -16.00 39.47
C ARG A 27 -26.73 -14.55 39.37
N ARG A 28 -25.89 -13.63 39.03
CA ARG A 28 -26.35 -12.40 38.36
C ARG A 28 -26.82 -12.81 36.99
N SER A 29 -28.13 -12.82 36.78
CA SER A 29 -28.72 -12.74 35.45
C SER A 29 -28.25 -11.44 34.84
N ALA A 30 -27.21 -11.49 33.99
CA ALA A 30 -27.01 -10.48 32.97
C ALA A 30 -28.17 -10.69 32.00
N GLU A 31 -29.17 -9.84 32.06
CA GLU A 31 -30.10 -9.63 30.97
C GLU A 31 -29.25 -9.09 29.79
N ASP A 32 -28.76 -10.05 29.02
CA ASP A 32 -28.22 -9.81 27.71
C ASP A 32 -29.40 -9.34 26.84
N GLY A 33 -29.48 -8.05 26.60
CA GLY A 33 -30.48 -7.42 25.73
C GLY A 33 -30.28 -7.83 24.27
N ARG A 34 -30.25 -9.13 23.98
CA ARG A 34 -30.43 -9.67 22.65
C ARG A 34 -31.91 -9.55 22.34
N THR A 35 -32.23 -8.56 21.50
CA THR A 35 -33.43 -8.64 20.68
C THR A 35 -33.52 -10.05 20.10
N PRO A 36 -34.64 -10.77 20.26
CA PRO A 36 -34.78 -12.11 19.70
C PRO A 36 -34.56 -11.98 18.18
N ALA A 37 -33.49 -12.60 17.70
CA ALA A 37 -33.27 -12.77 16.28
C ALA A 37 -34.52 -13.47 15.74
N ALA A 38 -35.21 -12.85 14.77
CA ALA A 38 -36.34 -13.47 14.11
C ALA A 38 -35.89 -14.85 13.61
N SER A 39 -36.43 -15.91 14.19
CA SER A 39 -36.12 -17.26 13.77
C SER A 39 -36.86 -17.50 12.45
N PHE A 40 -36.13 -17.34 11.36
CA PHE A 40 -36.64 -17.78 10.07
C PHE A 40 -36.84 -19.31 10.13
N THR A 41 -38.03 -19.78 9.81
CA THR A 41 -38.24 -21.19 9.54
C THR A 41 -37.30 -21.60 8.42
N SER A 42 -36.56 -22.69 8.62
CA SER A 42 -35.58 -23.17 7.62
C SER A 42 -36.27 -23.37 6.28
N LEU A 43 -35.73 -22.70 5.25
CA LEU A 43 -36.19 -22.87 3.88
C LEU A 43 -35.89 -24.30 3.40
N PRO A 44 -36.78 -24.93 2.63
CA PRO A 44 -36.45 -26.15 1.87
C PRO A 44 -35.19 -26.01 1.03
N VAL A 45 -35.01 -24.85 0.41
CA VAL A 45 -33.81 -24.46 -0.36
C VAL A 45 -32.53 -24.49 0.52
N ARG A 46 -32.63 -24.11 1.79
CA ARG A 46 -31.50 -24.16 2.72
C ARG A 46 -31.04 -25.60 2.96
N GLU A 47 -31.97 -26.51 3.19
CA GLU A 47 -31.64 -27.92 3.46
C GLU A 47 -31.06 -28.59 2.21
N GLU A 48 -31.61 -28.35 1.04
CA GLU A 48 -31.11 -28.88 -0.24
C GLU A 48 -29.73 -28.33 -0.58
N MET A 49 -29.53 -27.01 -0.43
CA MET A 49 -28.25 -26.36 -0.67
C MET A 49 -27.18 -26.83 0.31
N MET A 50 -27.50 -26.93 1.61
CA MET A 50 -26.59 -27.43 2.63
C MET A 50 -26.26 -28.92 2.44
N ALA A 51 -27.20 -29.72 1.92
CA ALA A 51 -26.93 -31.12 1.58
C ALA A 51 -25.96 -31.25 0.40
N LYS A 52 -26.14 -30.45 -0.65
CA LYS A 52 -25.30 -30.46 -1.87
C LYS A 52 -23.91 -29.87 -1.65
N TYR A 53 -23.79 -28.84 -0.81
CA TYR A 53 -22.55 -28.09 -0.56
C TYR A 53 -22.19 -28.08 0.93
N SER A 54 -22.39 -29.20 1.60
CA SER A 54 -22.19 -29.34 3.05
C SER A 54 -20.75 -29.10 3.52
N ASN A 55 -19.79 -29.20 2.61
CA ASN A 55 -18.37 -28.97 2.86
C ASN A 55 -17.95 -27.50 2.73
N LEU A 56 -18.87 -26.62 2.27
CA LEU A 56 -18.57 -25.19 2.14
C LEU A 56 -18.98 -24.44 3.41
N SER A 57 -18.20 -23.41 3.74
CA SER A 57 -18.51 -22.47 4.85
C SER A 57 -19.80 -21.72 4.53
N LEU A 58 -20.59 -21.42 5.58
CA LEU A 58 -21.72 -20.51 5.49
C LEU A 58 -21.27 -19.12 5.97
N GLU A 59 -21.44 -18.12 5.10
CA GLU A 59 -21.19 -16.73 5.43
C GLU A 59 -22.50 -15.94 5.41
N SER A 60 -22.82 -15.31 6.55
CA SER A 60 -24.04 -14.51 6.72
C SER A 60 -23.73 -13.03 6.76
N HIS A 61 -24.42 -12.27 5.94
CA HIS A 61 -24.27 -10.81 5.84
C HIS A 61 -25.63 -10.14 5.95
N ASN A 62 -25.67 -9.01 6.70
CA ASN A 62 -26.87 -8.25 6.91
C ASN A 62 -26.72 -6.78 6.53
N ILE A 63 -27.81 -6.18 6.10
CA ILE A 63 -28.01 -4.74 5.88
C ILE A 63 -29.31 -4.32 6.57
N SER A 64 -29.28 -3.18 7.27
CA SER A 64 -30.45 -2.57 7.88
C SER A 64 -30.77 -1.24 7.20
N LEU A 65 -32.00 -1.08 6.76
CA LEU A 65 -32.53 0.09 6.07
C LEU A 65 -33.64 0.73 6.92
N THR A 66 -33.78 2.03 6.78
CA THR A 66 -34.87 2.80 7.43
C THR A 66 -35.60 3.64 6.39
N GLU A 67 -36.87 3.92 6.64
CA GLU A 67 -37.73 4.75 5.81
C GLU A 67 -37.11 6.13 5.48
N HIS A 68 -36.31 6.67 6.39
CA HIS A 68 -35.66 7.97 6.26
C HIS A 68 -34.28 7.95 5.62
N SER A 69 -33.77 6.78 5.22
CA SER A 69 -32.49 6.68 4.53
C SER A 69 -32.58 7.33 3.14
N ASN A 70 -31.79 8.38 2.93
CA ASN A 70 -31.71 9.07 1.64
C ASN A 70 -30.68 8.50 0.69
N MET A 71 -29.85 7.55 1.14
CA MET A 71 -28.80 6.95 0.35
C MET A 71 -28.90 5.42 0.39
N PRO A 72 -28.60 4.73 -0.71
CA PRO A 72 -28.48 3.28 -0.72
C PRO A 72 -27.37 2.84 0.22
N VAL A 73 -27.59 1.74 0.91
CA VAL A 73 -26.58 1.13 1.79
C VAL A 73 -25.83 0.06 1.00
N GLU A 74 -24.51 0.16 0.94
CA GLU A 74 -23.67 -0.78 0.25
C GLU A 74 -22.71 -1.48 1.23
N LYS A 75 -22.50 -2.78 1.02
CA LYS A 75 -21.56 -3.59 1.77
C LYS A 75 -20.67 -4.37 0.80
N ASN A 76 -19.36 -4.10 0.85
CA ASN A 76 -18.38 -4.85 0.08
C ASN A 76 -17.95 -6.10 0.85
N ILE A 77 -17.95 -7.24 0.18
CA ILE A 77 -17.63 -8.56 0.72
C ILE A 77 -16.56 -9.19 -0.16
N THR A 78 -15.47 -9.59 0.46
CA THR A 78 -14.35 -10.24 -0.25
C THR A 78 -14.40 -11.74 -0.04
N LEU A 79 -14.35 -12.52 -1.13
CA LEU A 79 -14.35 -13.98 -1.13
C LEU A 79 -13.12 -14.50 -1.89
N GLU A 80 -12.39 -15.43 -1.27
CA GLU A 80 -11.24 -16.10 -1.88
C GLU A 80 -11.60 -17.46 -2.47
N ARG A 81 -12.61 -18.10 -1.89
CA ARG A 81 -13.00 -19.49 -2.15
C ARG A 81 -14.52 -19.66 -2.16
N PRO A 82 -15.00 -20.75 -2.78
CA PRO A 82 -16.42 -21.08 -2.76
C PRO A 82 -17.02 -21.11 -1.37
N SER A 83 -18.21 -20.52 -1.22
CA SER A 83 -18.92 -20.41 0.05
C SER A 83 -20.43 -20.42 -0.15
N ASN A 84 -21.16 -20.89 0.85
CA ASN A 84 -22.60 -20.71 0.96
C ASN A 84 -22.86 -19.31 1.53
N ILE A 85 -23.74 -18.57 0.92
CA ILE A 85 -24.02 -17.17 1.26
C ILE A 85 -25.45 -17.02 1.74
N GLU A 86 -25.62 -16.34 2.86
CA GLU A 86 -26.89 -15.91 3.40
C GLU A 86 -26.91 -14.38 3.52
N LEU A 87 -27.80 -13.74 2.76
CA LEU A 87 -28.00 -12.31 2.76
C LEU A 87 -29.30 -11.98 3.48
N THR A 88 -29.25 -11.05 4.42
CA THR A 88 -30.43 -10.59 5.15
C THR A 88 -30.55 -9.07 5.02
N CYS A 89 -31.71 -8.60 4.56
CA CYS A 89 -32.07 -7.19 4.58
C CYS A 89 -33.18 -6.96 5.59
N GLN A 90 -33.03 -5.92 6.39
CA GLN A 90 -34.03 -5.47 7.38
C GLN A 90 -34.50 -4.09 6.98
N PHE A 91 -35.81 -3.87 6.93
CA PHE A 91 -36.42 -2.57 6.65
C PHE A 91 -37.33 -2.16 7.78
N MET A 92 -37.03 -1.02 8.41
CA MET A 92 -37.84 -0.44 9.48
C MET A 92 -38.71 0.68 8.90
N THR A 93 -40.01 0.54 9.01
CA THR A 93 -41.01 1.55 8.61
C THR A 93 -42.05 1.76 9.70
N SER A 94 -42.61 2.95 9.71
CA SER A 94 -43.79 3.30 10.51
C SER A 94 -45.10 3.03 9.76
N GLY A 95 -45.01 2.68 8.46
CA GLY A 95 -46.14 2.43 7.59
C GLY A 95 -46.70 1.01 7.68
N ASP A 96 -47.63 0.66 6.77
CA ASP A 96 -48.18 -0.69 6.68
C ASP A 96 -47.22 -1.62 5.96
N LEU A 97 -46.70 -2.61 6.71
CA LEU A 97 -45.78 -3.60 6.19
C LEU A 97 -46.35 -4.42 5.01
N ASN A 98 -47.68 -4.57 4.94
CA ASN A 98 -48.34 -5.30 3.85
C ASN A 98 -48.33 -4.54 2.51
N SER A 99 -48.09 -3.23 2.55
CA SER A 99 -47.96 -2.39 1.36
C SER A 99 -46.59 -2.35 0.76
N VAL A 100 -45.58 -2.92 1.43
CA VAL A 100 -44.18 -2.91 0.99
C VAL A 100 -43.91 -4.06 0.02
N ASN A 101 -43.58 -3.74 -1.22
CA ASN A 101 -43.11 -4.74 -2.17
C ASN A 101 -41.58 -5.01 -1.97
N VAL A 102 -41.21 -6.29 -1.93
CA VAL A 102 -39.81 -6.71 -1.73
C VAL A 102 -39.34 -7.48 -2.95
N THR A 103 -38.19 -7.06 -3.50
CA THR A 103 -37.55 -7.75 -4.64
C THR A 103 -36.06 -7.88 -4.41
N TRP A 104 -35.50 -8.98 -4.95
CA TRP A 104 -34.05 -9.20 -5.00
C TRP A 104 -33.58 -9.16 -6.46
N LYS A 105 -32.41 -8.52 -6.68
CA LYS A 105 -31.77 -8.47 -8.00
C LYS A 105 -30.29 -8.84 -7.89
N LYS A 106 -29.77 -9.49 -8.95
CA LYS A 106 -28.34 -9.64 -9.20
C LYS A 106 -27.98 -8.76 -10.40
N GLY A 107 -27.27 -7.65 -10.15
CA GLY A 107 -27.15 -6.58 -11.14
C GLY A 107 -28.54 -6.07 -11.52
N ASP A 108 -28.92 -6.24 -12.78
CA ASP A 108 -30.23 -5.86 -13.31
C ASP A 108 -31.26 -7.02 -13.39
N GLU A 109 -30.81 -8.26 -13.15
CA GLU A 109 -31.64 -9.45 -13.21
C GLU A 109 -32.44 -9.64 -11.93
N VAL A 110 -33.78 -9.80 -12.06
CA VAL A 110 -34.65 -10.11 -10.93
C VAL A 110 -34.51 -11.55 -10.52
N LEU A 111 -34.25 -11.77 -9.23
CA LEU A 111 -34.12 -13.11 -8.65
C LEU A 111 -35.50 -13.60 -8.20
N GLU A 112 -36.03 -14.58 -8.91
CA GLU A 112 -37.30 -15.21 -8.58
C GLU A 112 -37.10 -16.43 -7.66
N ASN A 113 -37.99 -16.61 -6.67
CA ASN A 113 -38.23 -17.87 -5.94
C ASN A 113 -37.24 -18.37 -4.88
N ASN A 114 -36.18 -17.63 -4.49
CA ASN A 114 -35.23 -18.13 -3.49
C ASN A 114 -35.08 -17.23 -2.25
N TYR A 115 -36.10 -16.42 -1.95
CA TYR A 115 -36.06 -15.56 -0.77
C TYR A 115 -37.31 -15.68 0.11
N LEU A 116 -37.10 -15.44 1.40
CA LEU A 116 -38.16 -15.35 2.39
C LEU A 116 -38.46 -13.90 2.72
N ILE A 117 -39.72 -13.66 3.06
CA ILE A 117 -40.15 -12.41 3.67
C ILE A 117 -40.82 -12.76 4.99
N ASN A 118 -40.45 -12.06 6.05
CA ASN A 118 -41.06 -12.17 7.38
C ASN A 118 -41.20 -10.79 8.01
N ALA A 119 -42.25 -10.59 8.75
CA ALA A 119 -42.54 -9.32 9.43
C ALA A 119 -42.61 -9.55 10.95
N THR A 120 -41.93 -8.71 11.72
CA THR A 120 -41.96 -8.73 13.18
C THR A 120 -42.04 -7.32 13.71
N GLY A 121 -43.18 -6.97 14.32
CA GLY A 121 -43.43 -5.59 14.80
C GLY A 121 -43.44 -4.59 13.64
N SER A 122 -42.58 -3.59 13.66
CA SER A 122 -42.39 -2.57 12.62
C SER A 122 -41.22 -2.87 11.66
N VAL A 123 -40.72 -4.10 11.66
CA VAL A 123 -39.53 -4.49 10.85
C VAL A 123 -39.93 -5.57 9.86
N LEU A 124 -39.60 -5.34 8.61
CA LEU A 124 -39.73 -6.30 7.52
C LEU A 124 -38.36 -6.91 7.26
N TYR A 125 -38.27 -8.25 7.27
CA TYR A 125 -37.06 -9.00 7.01
C TYR A 125 -37.19 -9.73 5.68
N THR A 126 -36.13 -9.70 4.90
CA THR A 126 -36.00 -10.58 3.74
C THR A 126 -34.65 -11.26 3.74
N GLN A 127 -34.64 -12.53 3.35
CA GLN A 127 -33.45 -13.38 3.36
C GLN A 127 -33.33 -14.08 2.01
N TYR A 128 -32.16 -14.00 1.42
CA TYR A 128 -31.79 -14.67 0.19
C TYR A 128 -30.58 -15.59 0.43
N MET A 129 -30.68 -16.84 -0.04
CA MET A 129 -29.61 -17.82 0.13
C MET A 129 -29.19 -18.42 -1.21
N PHE A 130 -27.87 -18.51 -1.40
CA PHE A 130 -27.27 -19.09 -2.60
C PHE A 130 -25.83 -19.54 -2.32
N THR A 131 -25.22 -20.21 -3.31
CA THR A 131 -23.84 -20.68 -3.20
C THR A 131 -23.02 -20.02 -4.32
N ILE A 132 -21.84 -19.48 -3.97
CA ILE A 132 -20.86 -18.98 -4.92
C ILE A 132 -19.80 -20.07 -5.11
N VAL A 133 -19.71 -20.63 -6.33
CA VAL A 133 -18.72 -21.66 -6.70
C VAL A 133 -17.77 -21.20 -7.80
N ASN A 134 -18.11 -20.14 -8.53
CA ASN A 134 -17.30 -19.60 -9.62
C ASN A 134 -17.42 -18.06 -9.69
N SER A 135 -16.58 -17.45 -10.53
CA SER A 135 -16.54 -15.98 -10.71
C SER A 135 -17.83 -15.39 -11.29
N GLU A 136 -18.61 -16.16 -12.07
CA GLU A 136 -19.86 -15.69 -12.68
C GLU A 136 -20.95 -15.38 -11.64
N GLN A 137 -20.85 -16.05 -10.48
CA GLN A 137 -21.78 -15.85 -9.38
C GLN A 137 -21.37 -14.66 -8.45
N MET A 138 -20.18 -14.12 -8.65
CA MET A 138 -19.74 -12.90 -8.00
C MET A 138 -20.54 -11.68 -8.53
N GLY A 139 -20.37 -10.53 -7.92
CA GLY A 139 -21.01 -9.28 -8.33
C GLY A 139 -21.96 -8.73 -7.28
N SER A 140 -22.91 -7.90 -7.72
CA SER A 140 -23.78 -7.14 -6.82
C SER A 140 -25.15 -7.80 -6.67
N TYR A 141 -25.53 -8.07 -5.44
CA TYR A 141 -26.83 -8.57 -5.03
C TYR A 141 -27.54 -7.48 -4.23
N SER A 142 -28.76 -7.11 -4.62
CA SER A 142 -29.50 -6.01 -4.01
C SER A 142 -30.88 -6.43 -3.57
N CYS A 143 -31.27 -6.03 -2.37
CA CYS A 143 -32.65 -6.09 -1.88
C CYS A 143 -33.30 -4.71 -2.07
N PHE A 144 -34.53 -4.69 -2.54
CA PHE A 144 -35.34 -3.51 -2.77
C PHE A 144 -36.61 -3.60 -1.94
N PHE A 145 -36.94 -2.48 -1.29
CA PHE A 145 -38.19 -2.29 -0.57
C PHE A 145 -38.91 -1.07 -1.19
N GLU A 146 -40.04 -1.32 -1.82
CA GLU A 146 -40.86 -0.30 -2.51
C GLU A 146 -42.14 -0.07 -1.71
N GLU A 147 -42.28 1.11 -1.12
CA GLU A 147 -43.51 1.63 -0.53
C GLU A 147 -43.85 2.93 -1.22
N LYS A 148 -43.52 4.07 -0.64
CA LYS A 148 -43.63 5.41 -1.23
C LYS A 148 -42.36 5.84 -1.93
N LYS A 149 -41.24 5.36 -1.45
CA LYS A 149 -39.89 5.59 -1.98
C LYS A 149 -39.12 4.26 -1.95
N GLU A 150 -38.42 3.95 -3.01
CA GLU A 150 -37.56 2.79 -3.08
C GLU A 150 -36.39 2.94 -2.12
N GLN A 151 -36.18 1.91 -1.29
CA GLN A 151 -35.00 1.75 -0.44
C GLN A 151 -34.21 0.53 -0.93
N ARG A 152 -32.89 0.67 -1.03
CA ARG A 152 -32.02 -0.35 -1.59
C ARG A 152 -30.84 -0.65 -0.67
N GLY A 153 -30.62 -1.94 -0.42
CA GLY A 153 -29.39 -2.46 0.17
C GLY A 153 -28.63 -3.29 -0.85
N THR A 154 -27.33 -3.10 -1.00
CA THR A 154 -26.49 -3.80 -1.98
C THR A 154 -25.30 -4.48 -1.32
N PHE A 155 -25.10 -5.75 -1.63
CA PHE A 155 -23.95 -6.56 -1.26
C PHE A 155 -23.10 -6.76 -2.50
N ASN A 156 -21.86 -6.26 -2.47
CA ASN A 156 -20.92 -6.35 -3.59
C ASN A 156 -19.87 -7.44 -3.29
N PHE A 157 -19.95 -8.58 -3.98
CA PHE A 157 -19.00 -9.67 -3.87
C PHE A 157 -17.86 -9.51 -4.88
N LYS A 158 -16.63 -9.52 -4.38
CA LYS A 158 -15.42 -9.45 -5.20
C LYS A 158 -14.29 -10.26 -4.57
N VAL A 159 -13.28 -10.61 -5.37
CA VAL A 159 -12.03 -11.16 -4.83
C VAL A 159 -11.27 -10.09 -4.06
N PRO A 160 -10.38 -10.47 -3.12
CA PRO A 160 -9.55 -9.49 -2.41
C PRO A 160 -8.76 -8.61 -3.38
N GLU A 161 -8.78 -7.31 -3.16
CA GLU A 161 -8.02 -6.34 -3.95
C GLU A 161 -6.57 -6.27 -3.43
N LEU A 162 -5.64 -6.17 -4.37
CA LEU A 162 -4.25 -5.91 -4.03
C LEU A 162 -4.08 -4.42 -3.76
N HIS A 163 -3.25 -4.11 -2.76
CA HIS A 163 -2.95 -2.72 -2.41
C HIS A 163 -1.45 -2.51 -2.47
N GLU A 164 -1.01 -1.68 -3.37
CA GLU A 164 0.37 -1.24 -3.42
C GLU A 164 0.50 0.28 -3.35
N LYS A 165 1.69 0.72 -2.93
CA LYS A 165 2.03 2.14 -2.97
C LYS A 165 2.28 2.52 -4.43
N LYS A 166 1.40 3.31 -5.02
CA LYS A 166 1.45 3.83 -6.41
C LYS A 166 2.66 4.75 -6.67
N LYS A 167 3.83 4.44 -6.11
CA LYS A 167 5.05 5.21 -6.35
C LYS A 167 5.97 4.42 -7.26
N PRO A 168 6.45 5.00 -8.36
CA PRO A 168 7.43 4.35 -9.22
C PRO A 168 8.69 4.02 -8.41
N LEU A 169 9.22 2.84 -8.63
CA LEU A 169 10.49 2.41 -8.07
C LEU A 169 11.62 2.86 -8.98
N ILE A 170 12.48 3.75 -8.46
CA ILE A 170 13.56 4.35 -9.22
C ILE A 170 14.88 3.68 -8.83
N THR A 171 15.65 3.24 -9.82
CA THR A 171 16.94 2.57 -9.64
C THR A 171 17.89 2.91 -10.80
N TYR A 172 19.11 2.36 -10.80
CA TYR A 172 20.12 2.65 -11.82
C TYR A 172 20.49 1.40 -12.64
N VAL A 173 20.99 1.64 -13.85
CA VAL A 173 21.55 0.59 -14.72
C VAL A 173 22.65 -0.18 -13.97
N GLY A 174 22.65 -1.51 -14.08
CA GLY A 174 23.58 -2.41 -13.40
C GLY A 174 23.16 -2.86 -12.00
N ASP A 175 22.23 -2.16 -11.36
CA ASP A 175 21.69 -2.53 -10.04
C ASP A 175 20.77 -3.75 -10.11
N SER A 176 20.33 -4.20 -8.95
CA SER A 176 19.29 -5.20 -8.78
C SER A 176 18.13 -4.59 -8.01
N VAL A 177 16.90 -4.96 -8.37
CA VAL A 177 15.69 -4.46 -7.72
C VAL A 177 14.82 -5.61 -7.26
N VAL A 178 14.02 -5.39 -6.21
CA VAL A 178 12.98 -6.32 -5.76
C VAL A 178 11.65 -5.59 -5.81
N LEU A 179 10.79 -6.04 -6.71
CA LEU A 179 9.39 -5.64 -6.77
C LEU A 179 8.59 -6.55 -5.85
N MET A 180 7.61 -6.00 -5.14
CA MET A 180 6.85 -6.72 -4.14
C MET A 180 5.38 -6.43 -4.31
N CYS A 181 4.55 -7.47 -4.33
CA CYS A 181 3.10 -7.37 -4.23
C CYS A 181 2.62 -8.11 -3.00
N LYS A 182 1.67 -7.53 -2.31
CA LYS A 182 1.12 -8.08 -1.08
C LYS A 182 -0.40 -8.07 -1.11
N CYS A 183 -0.98 -9.17 -0.66
CA CYS A 183 -2.40 -9.26 -0.35
C CYS A 183 -2.58 -9.11 1.16
N GLN A 184 -3.36 -8.12 1.57
CA GLN A 184 -3.64 -7.92 2.98
C GLN A 184 -4.79 -8.83 3.41
N ASP A 185 -4.55 -9.64 4.46
CA ASP A 185 -5.52 -10.57 5.05
C ASP A 185 -6.13 -11.57 4.05
N CYS A 186 -5.36 -11.96 3.03
CA CYS A 186 -5.77 -12.98 2.07
C CYS A 186 -4.61 -13.90 1.67
N PHE A 187 -4.97 -15.10 1.14
CA PHE A 187 -4.02 -16.13 0.76
C PHE A 187 -4.30 -16.64 -0.66
N PRO A 188 -3.68 -16.03 -1.68
CA PRO A 188 -3.80 -16.49 -3.05
C PRO A 188 -3.30 -17.93 -3.22
N LEU A 189 -3.90 -18.67 -4.13
CA LEU A 189 -3.44 -20.01 -4.52
C LEU A 189 -2.10 -19.98 -5.23
N ASN A 190 -1.90 -18.94 -6.04
CA ASN A 190 -0.67 -18.73 -6.79
C ASN A 190 -0.49 -17.26 -7.12
N TRP A 191 0.77 -16.90 -7.44
CA TRP A 191 1.15 -15.61 -7.98
C TRP A 191 1.81 -15.77 -9.34
N THR A 192 1.48 -14.86 -10.27
CA THR A 192 2.16 -14.74 -11.56
C THR A 192 2.60 -13.31 -11.79
N TRP A 193 3.72 -13.15 -12.49
CA TRP A 193 4.26 -11.85 -12.85
C TRP A 193 4.28 -11.68 -14.36
N TYR A 194 3.90 -10.48 -14.80
CA TYR A 194 3.93 -10.08 -16.21
C TYR A 194 4.67 -8.76 -16.34
N ARG A 195 5.33 -8.58 -17.46
CA ARG A 195 5.90 -7.30 -17.87
C ARG A 195 5.05 -6.73 -19.00
N SER A 196 4.64 -5.48 -18.89
CA SER A 196 3.96 -4.78 -19.97
C SER A 196 4.95 -4.05 -20.87
N ASN A 197 4.83 -4.30 -22.18
CA ASN A 197 5.50 -3.53 -23.20
C ASN A 197 4.43 -2.84 -24.07
N GLY A 198 3.91 -1.71 -23.55
CA GLY A 198 2.77 -1.03 -24.13
C GLY A 198 1.46 -1.79 -23.93
N SER A 199 0.91 -2.40 -24.98
CA SER A 199 -0.40 -3.07 -24.95
C SER A 199 -0.35 -4.58 -24.69
N VAL A 200 0.85 -5.17 -24.61
CA VAL A 200 1.01 -6.63 -24.44
C VAL A 200 1.67 -6.95 -23.12
N GLN A 201 1.03 -7.80 -22.34
CA GLN A 201 1.62 -8.38 -21.12
C GLN A 201 2.35 -9.69 -21.49
N VAL A 202 3.62 -9.77 -21.13
CA VAL A 202 4.47 -10.94 -21.34
C VAL A 202 4.80 -11.56 -19.97
N PRO A 203 4.58 -12.87 -19.78
CA PRO A 203 4.89 -13.52 -18.51
C PRO A 203 6.38 -13.46 -18.19
N VAL A 204 6.72 -13.07 -16.96
CA VAL A 204 8.07 -13.03 -16.43
C VAL A 204 8.39 -14.41 -15.84
N GLY A 205 9.58 -14.95 -16.15
CA GLY A 205 10.05 -16.19 -15.53
C GLY A 205 9.98 -17.45 -16.39
N VAL A 206 9.81 -17.31 -17.70
CA VAL A 206 10.09 -18.41 -18.63
C VAL A 206 11.58 -18.78 -18.54
N PRO A 207 11.97 -20.06 -18.51
CA PRO A 207 13.19 -20.61 -17.91
C PRO A 207 14.52 -20.25 -18.58
N MET A 208 14.60 -19.16 -19.31
CA MET A 208 15.79 -18.85 -20.11
C MET A 208 16.77 -17.80 -19.53
N ASN A 209 16.43 -17.11 -18.46
CA ASN A 209 17.35 -16.09 -17.92
C ASN A 209 17.37 -16.09 -16.39
N ASN A 210 18.55 -16.30 -15.82
CA ASN A 210 18.81 -16.12 -14.38
C ASN A 210 18.60 -14.66 -13.91
N LYS A 211 18.11 -13.79 -14.78
CA LYS A 211 17.87 -12.38 -14.52
C LYS A 211 16.68 -12.17 -13.57
N TYR A 212 15.66 -13.03 -13.65
CA TYR A 212 14.42 -12.93 -12.89
C TYR A 212 14.30 -14.04 -11.87
N VAL A 213 14.06 -13.69 -10.62
CA VAL A 213 13.84 -14.66 -9.53
C VAL A 213 12.54 -14.31 -8.84
N ILE A 214 11.57 -15.24 -8.86
CA ILE A 214 10.27 -15.08 -8.20
C ILE A 214 10.24 -15.91 -6.93
N ASN A 215 9.93 -15.27 -5.81
CA ASN A 215 9.77 -15.90 -4.50
C ASN A 215 8.35 -15.64 -3.97
N GLY A 216 7.85 -16.53 -3.10
CA GLY A 216 6.57 -16.35 -2.42
C GLY A 216 5.34 -16.69 -3.28
N LYS A 217 5.45 -17.69 -4.18
CA LYS A 217 4.34 -18.07 -5.09
C LYS A 217 3.03 -18.47 -4.38
N ASN A 218 3.13 -19.02 -3.17
CA ASN A 218 1.98 -19.54 -2.42
C ASN A 218 1.85 -18.85 -1.04
N ALA A 219 2.24 -17.58 -0.95
CA ALA A 219 2.18 -16.79 0.27
C ALA A 219 1.26 -15.57 0.07
N ASN A 220 0.96 -14.85 1.13
CA ASN A 220 0.26 -13.57 1.04
C ASN A 220 1.09 -12.45 0.42
N GLU A 221 2.35 -12.71 0.08
CA GLU A 221 3.29 -11.78 -0.52
C GLU A 221 4.12 -12.49 -1.58
N THR A 222 4.33 -11.83 -2.73
CA THR A 222 5.22 -12.30 -3.78
C THR A 222 6.30 -11.25 -4.06
N ARG A 223 7.49 -11.70 -4.43
CA ARG A 223 8.64 -10.84 -4.74
C ARG A 223 9.27 -11.26 -6.06
N LEU A 224 9.38 -10.29 -6.96
CA LEU A 224 10.12 -10.42 -8.21
C LEU A 224 11.46 -9.70 -8.07
N LYS A 225 12.56 -10.43 -8.01
CA LYS A 225 13.92 -9.87 -8.06
C LYS A 225 14.38 -9.82 -9.51
N ILE A 226 14.82 -8.64 -9.95
CA ILE A 226 15.42 -8.42 -11.28
C ILE A 226 16.87 -8.03 -11.04
N MET A 227 17.78 -8.77 -11.67
CA MET A 227 19.23 -8.58 -11.53
C MET A 227 19.82 -7.91 -12.77
N GLN A 228 20.91 -7.16 -12.60
CA GLN A 228 21.65 -6.52 -13.68
C GLN A 228 20.74 -5.69 -14.59
N LEU A 229 20.09 -4.69 -14.03
CA LEU A 229 19.15 -3.84 -14.72
C LEU A 229 19.80 -3.12 -15.91
N SER A 230 19.08 -3.09 -17.01
CA SER A 230 19.37 -2.27 -18.20
C SER A 230 18.26 -1.24 -18.41
N GLU A 231 18.49 -0.25 -19.23
CA GLU A 231 17.44 0.75 -19.58
C GLU A 231 16.21 0.07 -20.20
N GLU A 232 16.38 -1.08 -20.85
CA GLU A 232 15.28 -1.87 -21.43
C GLU A 232 14.35 -2.50 -20.38
N ASP A 233 14.81 -2.65 -19.13
CA ASP A 233 13.98 -3.24 -18.06
C ASP A 233 12.98 -2.24 -17.48
N GLN A 234 13.09 -0.99 -17.82
CA GLN A 234 12.10 0.03 -17.46
C GLN A 234 10.71 -0.34 -17.99
N GLY A 235 9.69 -0.08 -17.19
CA GLY A 235 8.29 -0.31 -17.56
C GLY A 235 7.43 -0.77 -16.40
N SER A 236 6.20 -1.18 -16.72
CA SER A 236 5.23 -1.64 -15.74
C SER A 236 5.28 -3.15 -15.60
N TYR A 237 5.41 -3.60 -14.36
CA TYR A 237 5.38 -5.01 -13.96
C TYR A 237 4.08 -5.28 -13.23
N TRP A 238 3.33 -6.28 -13.70
CA TRP A 238 2.04 -6.66 -13.16
C TRP A 238 2.17 -7.93 -12.34
N CYS A 239 1.64 -7.93 -11.15
CA CYS A 239 1.48 -9.14 -10.33
C CYS A 239 0.01 -9.53 -10.29
N HIS A 240 -0.27 -10.79 -10.52
CA HIS A 240 -1.62 -11.37 -10.45
C HIS A 240 -1.69 -12.33 -9.27
N ALA A 241 -2.63 -12.11 -8.38
CA ALA A 241 -3.00 -13.01 -7.30
C ALA A 241 -4.17 -13.88 -7.79
N ILE A 242 -3.98 -15.19 -7.84
CA ILE A 242 -4.97 -16.14 -8.34
C ILE A 242 -5.69 -16.77 -7.14
N PHE A 243 -7.00 -16.61 -7.09
CA PHE A 243 -7.91 -17.22 -6.11
C PHE A 243 -8.81 -18.28 -6.78
N GLN A 244 -9.57 -19.05 -6.00
CA GLN A 244 -10.53 -20.00 -6.57
C GLN A 244 -11.68 -19.33 -7.32
N LEU A 245 -12.05 -18.11 -6.91
CA LEU A 245 -13.20 -17.36 -7.44
C LEU A 245 -12.82 -16.29 -8.47
N GLY A 246 -11.55 -16.15 -8.80
CA GLY A 246 -11.08 -15.15 -9.75
C GLY A 246 -9.65 -14.71 -9.49
N GLU A 247 -9.25 -13.63 -10.09
CA GLU A 247 -7.93 -13.06 -9.93
C GLU A 247 -7.99 -11.56 -9.62
N SER A 248 -6.96 -11.07 -8.96
CA SER A 248 -6.76 -9.66 -8.70
C SER A 248 -5.36 -9.27 -9.18
N GLU A 249 -5.25 -8.11 -9.80
CA GLU A 249 -3.99 -7.62 -10.37
C GLU A 249 -3.61 -6.26 -9.79
N GLU A 250 -2.30 -6.03 -9.70
CA GLU A 250 -1.74 -4.73 -9.36
C GLU A 250 -0.44 -4.54 -10.13
N HIS A 251 -0.01 -3.29 -10.36
CA HIS A 251 1.18 -3.00 -11.12
C HIS A 251 2.17 -2.14 -10.34
N VAL A 252 3.45 -2.40 -10.59
CA VAL A 252 4.59 -1.63 -10.08
C VAL A 252 5.32 -1.02 -11.26
N GLU A 253 5.49 0.29 -11.24
CA GLU A 253 6.28 0.98 -12.26
C GLU A 253 7.75 1.01 -11.87
N LEU A 254 8.61 0.51 -12.76
CA LEU A 254 10.06 0.51 -12.61
C LEU A 254 10.68 1.56 -13.55
N VAL A 255 11.42 2.50 -12.97
CA VAL A 255 12.19 3.50 -13.69
C VAL A 255 13.67 3.22 -13.51
N VAL A 256 14.38 2.98 -14.62
CA VAL A 256 15.82 2.69 -14.63
C VAL A 256 16.57 3.89 -15.16
N LEU A 257 17.34 4.55 -14.30
CA LEU A 257 18.12 5.73 -14.63
C LEU A 257 19.52 5.36 -15.15
N SER A 258 19.94 6.01 -16.22
CA SER A 258 21.31 5.93 -16.73
C SER A 258 22.21 6.91 -16.00
N TYR A 259 23.41 6.49 -15.62
CA TYR A 259 24.44 7.38 -15.04
C TYR A 259 24.88 8.49 -16.02
N TRP A 260 24.69 8.27 -17.32
CA TRP A 260 25.14 9.21 -18.33
C TRP A 260 24.36 10.54 -18.31
N VAL A 261 23.10 10.55 -17.91
CA VAL A 261 22.28 11.76 -17.88
C VAL A 261 22.78 12.76 -16.84
N PRO A 262 22.92 12.41 -15.53
CA PRO A 262 23.47 13.33 -14.56
C PRO A 262 24.96 13.64 -14.79
N LEU A 263 25.73 12.67 -15.33
CA LEU A 263 27.13 12.86 -15.63
C LEU A 263 27.35 13.92 -16.73
N LYS A 264 26.56 13.93 -17.78
CA LYS A 264 26.63 14.96 -18.84
C LYS A 264 26.37 16.36 -18.28
N ALA A 265 25.36 16.52 -17.42
CA ALA A 265 25.06 17.78 -16.77
C ALA A 265 26.23 18.26 -15.88
N PHE A 266 26.79 17.35 -15.07
CA PHE A 266 27.94 17.62 -14.22
C PHE A 266 29.18 18.03 -15.03
N LEU A 267 29.49 17.30 -16.12
CA LEU A 267 30.61 17.64 -17.00
C LEU A 267 30.42 19.01 -17.69
N GLY A 268 29.20 19.35 -18.09
CA GLY A 268 28.88 20.67 -18.62
C GLY A 268 29.23 21.79 -17.64
N ILE A 269 28.78 21.69 -16.40
CA ILE A 269 29.08 22.66 -15.34
C ILE A 269 30.58 22.69 -15.03
N ALA A 270 31.25 21.55 -14.96
CA ALA A 270 32.69 21.48 -14.72
C ALA A 270 33.50 22.21 -15.81
N VAL A 271 33.15 22.00 -17.09
CA VAL A 271 33.79 22.68 -18.19
C VAL A 271 33.55 24.21 -18.12
N GLU A 272 32.34 24.65 -17.81
CA GLU A 272 32.01 26.06 -17.64
C GLU A 272 32.85 26.70 -16.52
N VAL A 273 32.97 26.06 -15.37
CA VAL A 273 33.78 26.55 -14.24
C VAL A 273 35.27 26.66 -14.64
N VAL A 274 35.82 25.63 -15.33
CA VAL A 274 37.20 25.64 -15.76
C VAL A 274 37.45 26.79 -16.76
N LEU A 275 36.52 27.02 -17.67
CA LEU A 275 36.64 28.14 -18.64
C LEU A 275 36.60 29.50 -17.92
N LEU A 276 35.69 29.69 -16.96
CA LEU A 276 35.61 30.95 -16.22
C LEU A 276 36.90 31.20 -15.41
N VAL A 277 37.44 30.19 -14.74
CA VAL A 277 38.71 30.31 -14.00
C VAL A 277 39.85 30.62 -14.94
N ALA A 278 39.94 29.97 -16.12
CA ALA A 278 40.96 30.25 -17.13
C ALA A 278 40.87 31.70 -17.64
N ILE A 279 39.67 32.20 -17.90
CA ILE A 279 39.44 33.59 -18.34
C ILE A 279 39.91 34.58 -17.23
N ILE A 280 39.57 34.33 -15.98
CA ILE A 280 39.98 35.18 -14.84
C ILE A 280 41.51 35.20 -14.73
N LEU A 281 42.18 34.06 -14.79
CA LEU A 281 43.62 33.96 -14.70
C LEU A 281 44.32 34.64 -15.90
N LEU A 282 43.80 34.47 -17.11
CA LEU A 282 44.30 35.17 -18.27
C LEU A 282 44.15 36.70 -18.15
N PHE A 283 43.00 37.15 -17.63
CA PHE A 283 42.76 38.58 -17.39
C PHE A 283 43.70 39.13 -16.33
N GLU A 284 43.94 38.41 -15.23
CA GLU A 284 44.92 38.79 -14.21
C GLU A 284 46.33 38.87 -14.78
N MET A 285 46.77 37.87 -15.54
CA MET A 285 48.08 37.92 -16.18
C MET A 285 48.23 39.11 -17.15
N TYR A 286 47.17 39.40 -17.90
CA TYR A 286 47.14 40.53 -18.83
C TYR A 286 47.23 41.87 -18.08
N THR A 287 46.47 42.02 -16.99
CA THR A 287 46.49 43.24 -16.16
C THR A 287 47.79 43.44 -15.39
N GLN A 288 48.43 42.33 -14.92
CA GLN A 288 49.74 42.36 -14.27
C GLN A 288 50.85 42.79 -15.27
N LYS A 289 50.82 42.24 -16.50
CA LYS A 289 51.76 42.68 -17.56
C LYS A 289 51.62 44.19 -17.86
N LYS A 290 50.37 44.70 -17.88
CA LYS A 290 50.09 46.10 -18.13
C LYS A 290 50.56 46.99 -17.01
N LYS A 291 50.44 46.51 -15.72
CA LYS A 291 50.98 47.23 -14.53
C LYS A 291 52.51 47.26 -14.55
N LYS A 292 53.22 46.16 -14.86
CA LYS A 292 54.67 46.15 -14.98
C LYS A 292 55.17 47.11 -16.02
N HIS A 293 54.50 47.17 -17.19
CA HIS A 293 54.90 48.12 -18.24
C HIS A 293 54.61 49.57 -17.87
N SER A 294 53.66 49.81 -16.97
CA SER A 294 53.31 51.15 -16.45
C SER A 294 54.22 51.58 -15.30
N ASP A 295 54.71 50.61 -14.50
CA ASP A 295 55.64 50.88 -13.40
C ASP A 295 57.09 51.13 -13.91
N ASP A 296 57.53 50.37 -14.94
CA ASP A 296 58.81 50.66 -15.63
C ASP A 296 58.85 52.04 -16.25
N GLY A 297 57.69 52.54 -16.75
CA GLY A 297 57.57 53.91 -17.23
C GLY A 297 57.60 55.03 -16.15
N LYS A 298 57.08 54.70 -14.95
CA LYS A 298 57.07 55.66 -13.83
C LYS A 298 58.38 55.70 -13.05
N GLU A 299 59.12 54.59 -13.00
CA GLU A 299 60.45 54.56 -12.39
C GLU A 299 61.43 55.40 -13.23
N PHE A 300 61.26 55.42 -14.56
CA PHE A 300 62.09 56.27 -15.45
C PHE A 300 61.77 57.77 -15.27
N GLU A 301 60.54 58.20 -15.14
CA GLU A 301 60.14 59.57 -14.83
C GLU A 301 60.53 60.04 -13.44
N GLN A 302 60.55 59.17 -12.40
CA GLN A 302 61.01 59.53 -11.08
C GLN A 302 62.53 59.71 -10.98
N ILE A 303 63.31 59.01 -11.81
CA ILE A 303 64.75 59.14 -11.86
C ILE A 303 65.17 60.49 -12.56
N GLU A 304 64.39 61.01 -13.51
CA GLU A 304 64.60 62.32 -14.07
C GLU A 304 64.21 63.49 -13.15
N GLN A 305 63.19 63.35 -12.28
CA GLN A 305 62.77 64.32 -11.30
C GLN A 305 63.74 64.44 -10.10
N LEU A 306 64.40 63.33 -9.67
CA LEU A 306 65.41 63.35 -8.62
C LEU A 306 66.74 63.98 -8.96
N LYS A 307 66.97 64.36 -10.24
CA LYS A 307 68.15 65.02 -10.72
C LYS A 307 68.03 66.55 -10.75
N SER A 308 66.86 67.13 -10.48
CA SER A 308 66.60 68.57 -10.55
C SER A 308 66.39 69.26 -9.19
N ASP A 309 66.30 68.51 -8.04
CA ASP A 309 66.03 69.12 -6.77
C ASP A 309 67.12 68.79 -5.70
N ASP A 310 68.39 69.06 -6.02
CA ASP A 310 69.43 69.11 -5.02
C ASP A 310 69.84 70.61 -4.75
N SER A 311 68.92 71.31 -4.11
CA SER A 311 69.28 72.52 -3.35
C SER A 311 68.14 72.99 -2.47
N ASN A 312 68.50 73.13 -1.19
CA ASN A 312 67.85 73.86 -0.07
C ASN A 312 67.01 73.11 0.90
N GLY A 313 67.60 72.90 2.10
CA GLY A 313 67.20 73.58 3.33
C GLY A 313 66.40 72.72 4.32
N ILE A 314 67.06 72.10 5.23
CA ILE A 314 66.95 72.26 6.73
C ILE A 314 65.54 72.39 7.34
N GLU A 315 65.28 71.48 8.27
CA GLU A 315 64.80 71.67 9.65
C GLU A 315 63.54 70.87 10.07
N ASN A 316 63.76 69.97 11.01
CA ASN A 316 63.05 69.74 12.27
C ASN A 316 61.72 68.95 12.33
N ASN A 317 61.88 67.93 13.16
CA ASN A 317 61.09 67.48 14.30
C ASN A 317 60.19 66.24 14.20
N ALA A 318 60.67 65.27 14.82
CA ALA A 318 60.35 64.16 15.71
C ALA A 318 58.87 63.93 16.14
N PRO A 319 58.58 62.85 16.89
CA PRO A 319 57.64 61.81 16.44
C PRO A 319 56.38 61.73 17.35
N ARG A 320 55.37 61.03 16.98
CA ARG A 320 54.34 60.61 17.93
C ARG A 320 53.74 59.21 17.66
N HIS A 321 54.04 58.35 18.63
CA HIS A 321 53.38 57.14 19.03
C HIS A 321 51.88 57.30 19.29
N ARG A 322 51.10 56.25 18.96
CA ARG A 322 50.13 55.57 19.85
C ARG A 322 49.32 54.59 18.98
N LYS A 323 49.41 53.34 19.33
CA LYS A 323 48.81 52.45 20.33
C LYS A 323 47.46 51.90 19.94
N ASN A 324 47.45 50.57 19.80
CA ASN A 324 46.51 49.55 20.22
C ASN A 324 45.09 49.92 20.64
N GLU A 325 44.20 49.07 20.22
CA GLU A 325 43.34 48.12 21.03
C GLU A 325 42.38 47.43 20.10
N SER A 326 42.37 46.17 19.95
CA SER A 326 41.84 44.94 20.54
C SER A 326 40.44 45.01 21.15
N VAL A 327 39.75 43.87 21.00
CA VAL A 327 38.48 43.32 21.59
C VAL A 327 37.30 43.41 20.62
N GLY A 328 36.67 42.32 20.15
CA GLY A 328 36.31 41.06 20.79
C GLY A 328 34.80 40.99 20.94
N GLN A 329 34.17 40.17 20.20
CA GLN A 329 33.12 39.21 20.53
C GLN A 329 32.55 38.60 19.28
#